data_5e2a3411b013555eb23f663938d56510
#
_entry.id   5e2a3411b013555eb23f663938d56510
#
_cell.length_a   1.000
_cell.length_b   1.000
_cell.length_c   1.000
_cell.angle_alpha   90.00
_cell.angle_beta   90.00
_cell.angle_gamma   90.00
#
_symmetry.space_group_name_H-M   'P 1'
#
loop_
_entity.id
_entity.type
_entity.pdbx_description
1 polymer ?
#
loop_
_entity_poly.entity_id
_entity_poly.type
_entity_poly.pdbx_seq_one_letter_code
_entity_poly.pdbx_strand_id
1 'polypeptide(L)'
;VEASKFDELHSHEPPGIEEARERLCRMIHAVLEDFEGGVAPLVLGGFSQGAMLAMDASLRGEIPAPQLLLQFSGTIICEDQWRRTLDRIKDSFVFQSHGKIDPILPYSSAVALHQLLVDAAITVDFHSFVGPHTIDMESVARTAQALAQLAAADPGPSEPSS
;
A
#
# COMPACT_ATOMS: atom_id res chain seq x y z
N VAL A 1 8.55 21.03 18.77
CA VAL A 1 9.78 20.75 17.97
C VAL A 1 9.65 19.43 17.20
N GLU A 2 8.94 18.44 17.70
CA GLU A 2 8.74 17.14 16.97
C GLU A 2 7.70 17.24 15.85
N ALA A 3 6.59 17.96 16.04
CA ALA A 3 5.54 18.09 15.02
C ALA A 3 6.06 18.66 13.69
N SER A 4 6.97 19.65 13.71
CA SER A 4 7.50 20.25 12.49
C SER A 4 8.36 19.30 11.65
N LYS A 5 9.04 18.34 12.27
CA LYS A 5 9.84 17.33 11.56
C LYS A 5 8.97 16.27 10.86
N PHE A 6 7.79 15.99 11.40
CA PHE A 6 6.85 15.06 10.78
C PHE A 6 6.12 15.69 9.60
N ASP A 7 5.73 16.96 9.73
CA ASP A 7 5.16 17.72 8.62
C ASP A 7 6.16 17.84 7.46
N GLU A 8 7.45 18.03 7.76
CA GLU A 8 8.52 18.01 6.78
C GLU A 8 8.68 16.63 6.11
N LEU A 9 8.56 15.52 6.86
CA LEU A 9 8.64 14.17 6.31
C LEU A 9 7.46 13.88 5.38
N HIS A 10 6.25 14.22 5.80
CA HIS A 10 5.04 13.93 5.02
C HIS A 10 4.96 14.75 3.72
N SER A 11 5.36 16.02 3.76
CA SER A 11 5.38 16.90 2.59
C SER A 11 6.58 16.68 1.68
N HIS A 12 7.62 15.97 2.17
CA HIS A 12 8.85 15.77 1.43
C HIS A 12 8.63 14.86 0.21
N GLU A 13 9.15 15.29 -0.93
CA GLU A 13 9.31 14.46 -2.12
C GLU A 13 10.71 13.84 -2.09
N PRO A 14 10.83 12.53 -1.78
CA PRO A 14 12.13 11.88 -1.70
C PRO A 14 12.87 11.93 -3.03
N PRO A 15 14.17 12.26 -3.06
CA PRO A 15 14.96 12.22 -4.28
C PRO A 15 14.88 10.83 -4.94
N GLY A 16 14.59 10.79 -6.25
CA GLY A 16 14.50 9.56 -7.02
C GLY A 16 13.17 8.81 -6.90
N ILE A 17 12.17 9.34 -6.17
CA ILE A 17 10.86 8.68 -6.07
C ILE A 17 10.17 8.57 -7.44
N GLU A 18 10.28 9.55 -8.29
CA GLU A 18 9.72 9.54 -9.64
C GLU A 18 10.32 8.41 -10.48
N GLU A 19 11.64 8.31 -10.52
CA GLU A 19 12.34 7.24 -11.25
C GLU A 19 12.00 5.84 -10.68
N ALA A 20 11.94 5.71 -9.35
CA ALA A 20 11.58 4.46 -8.68
C ALA A 20 10.14 4.06 -9.02
N ARG A 21 9.19 5.01 -8.99
CA ARG A 21 7.80 4.79 -9.38
C ARG A 21 7.68 4.33 -10.83
N GLU A 22 8.36 5.00 -11.76
CA GLU A 22 8.36 4.61 -13.18
C GLU A 22 8.92 3.20 -13.40
N ARG A 23 10.00 2.86 -12.71
CA ARG A 23 10.58 1.50 -12.77
C ARG A 23 9.61 0.45 -12.25
N LEU A 24 8.96 0.72 -11.11
CA LEU A 24 7.96 -0.19 -10.56
C LEU A 24 6.77 -0.34 -11.50
N CYS A 25 6.26 0.75 -12.06
CA CYS A 25 5.15 0.70 -13.04
C CYS A 25 5.52 -0.16 -14.26
N ARG A 26 6.72 0.00 -14.83
CA ARG A 26 7.18 -0.85 -15.94
C ARG A 26 7.24 -2.33 -15.57
N MET A 27 7.73 -2.66 -14.36
CA MET A 27 7.74 -4.05 -13.87
C MET A 27 6.32 -4.62 -13.75
N ILE A 28 5.39 -3.85 -13.19
CA ILE A 28 3.99 -4.27 -13.05
C ILE A 28 3.37 -4.53 -14.43
N HIS A 29 3.56 -3.64 -15.39
CA HIS A 29 3.07 -3.83 -16.75
C HIS A 29 3.64 -5.11 -17.39
N ALA A 30 4.95 -5.35 -17.29
CA ALA A 30 5.58 -6.56 -17.83
C ALA A 30 4.98 -7.83 -17.21
N VAL A 31 4.75 -7.85 -15.89
CA VAL A 31 4.12 -9.00 -15.23
C VAL A 31 2.66 -9.18 -15.68
N LEU A 32 1.91 -8.09 -15.82
CA LEU A 32 0.51 -8.16 -16.25
C LEU A 32 0.37 -8.60 -17.72
N GLU A 33 1.32 -8.21 -18.59
CA GLU A 33 1.36 -8.63 -20.00
C GLU A 33 1.67 -10.13 -20.14
N ASP A 34 2.52 -10.68 -19.27
CA ASP A 34 2.86 -12.11 -19.26
C ASP A 34 1.74 -12.99 -18.65
N PHE A 35 0.71 -12.39 -18.07
CA PHE A 35 -0.37 -13.13 -17.44
C PHE A 35 -1.42 -13.58 -18.48
N GLU A 36 -1.44 -14.87 -18.81
CA GLU A 36 -2.32 -15.47 -19.83
C GLU A 36 -3.79 -15.62 -19.38
N GLY A 37 -4.12 -15.35 -18.12
CA GLY A 37 -5.43 -15.61 -17.51
C GLY A 37 -6.49 -14.50 -17.67
N GLY A 38 -6.20 -13.43 -18.43
CA GLY A 38 -7.09 -12.27 -18.53
C GLY A 38 -6.84 -11.22 -17.45
N VAL A 39 -7.90 -10.58 -16.93
CA VAL A 39 -7.74 -9.54 -15.90
C VAL A 39 -7.52 -10.20 -14.53
N ALA A 40 -6.26 -10.21 -14.08
CA ALA A 40 -5.93 -10.67 -12.73
C ALA A 40 -6.06 -9.55 -11.70
N PRO A 41 -6.48 -9.84 -10.46
CA PRO A 41 -6.43 -8.87 -9.38
C PRO A 41 -4.97 -8.49 -9.07
N LEU A 42 -4.69 -7.18 -9.07
CA LEU A 42 -3.37 -6.67 -8.68
C LEU A 42 -3.30 -6.57 -7.16
N VAL A 43 -2.34 -7.26 -6.57
CA VAL A 43 -1.92 -7.07 -5.18
C VAL A 43 -0.56 -6.39 -5.18
N LEU A 44 -0.46 -5.26 -4.51
CA LEU A 44 0.79 -4.51 -4.43
C LEU A 44 1.11 -4.23 -2.96
N GLY A 45 2.37 -4.35 -2.58
CA GLY A 45 2.74 -4.08 -1.21
C GLY A 45 4.23 -3.93 -1.02
N GLY A 46 4.59 -3.46 0.16
CA GLY A 46 5.97 -3.27 0.53
C GLY A 46 6.17 -3.04 2.02
N PHE A 47 7.42 -3.06 2.42
CA PHE A 47 7.87 -2.78 3.76
C PHE A 47 8.69 -1.48 3.77
N SER A 48 8.46 -0.61 4.75
CA SER A 48 9.22 0.63 4.95
C SER A 48 9.20 1.50 3.68
N GLN A 49 10.33 1.81 3.10
CA GLN A 49 10.43 2.55 1.84
C GLN A 49 9.66 1.88 0.68
N GLY A 50 9.63 0.53 0.66
CA GLY A 50 8.85 -0.22 -0.32
C GLY A 50 7.33 -0.02 -0.17
N ALA A 51 6.84 0.18 1.06
CA ALA A 51 5.45 0.52 1.31
C ALA A 51 5.11 1.93 0.78
N MET A 52 5.99 2.90 1.02
CA MET A 52 5.84 4.26 0.49
C MET A 52 5.82 4.26 -1.04
N LEU A 53 6.73 3.52 -1.67
CA LEU A 53 6.79 3.39 -3.13
C LEU A 53 5.55 2.69 -3.71
N ALA A 54 5.06 1.63 -3.07
CA ALA A 54 3.85 0.94 -3.48
C ALA A 54 2.62 1.87 -3.42
N MET A 55 2.49 2.65 -2.36
CA MET A 55 1.43 3.66 -2.24
C MET A 55 1.59 4.75 -3.30
N ASP A 56 2.79 5.30 -3.48
CA ASP A 56 3.04 6.35 -4.46
C ASP A 56 2.77 5.87 -5.90
N ALA A 57 3.16 4.64 -6.23
CA ALA A 57 2.85 4.05 -7.54
C ALA A 57 1.34 3.84 -7.74
N SER A 58 0.61 3.44 -6.70
CA SER A 58 -0.84 3.26 -6.75
C SER A 58 -1.59 4.59 -6.93
N LEU A 59 -1.08 5.66 -6.33
CA LEU A 59 -1.68 6.99 -6.38
C LEU A 59 -1.25 7.81 -7.60
N ARG A 60 0.01 7.72 -8.02
CA ARG A 60 0.62 8.62 -9.01
C ARG A 60 1.16 7.91 -10.26
N GLY A 61 1.30 6.57 -10.21
CA GLY A 61 1.79 5.77 -11.32
C GLY A 61 0.71 5.42 -12.35
N GLU A 62 1.12 5.05 -13.55
CA GLU A 62 0.22 4.59 -14.62
C GLU A 62 0.02 3.07 -14.54
N ILE A 63 -0.60 2.60 -13.45
CA ILE A 63 -0.93 1.19 -13.23
C ILE A 63 -2.40 1.03 -12.88
N PRO A 64 -3.00 -0.15 -13.09
CA PRO A 64 -4.33 -0.45 -12.55
C PRO A 64 -4.34 -0.27 -11.02
N ALA A 65 -5.45 0.20 -10.46
CA ALA A 65 -5.61 0.29 -9.01
C ALA A 65 -5.47 -1.10 -8.39
N PRO A 66 -4.60 -1.28 -7.39
CA PRO A 66 -4.52 -2.55 -6.68
C PRO A 66 -5.86 -2.86 -5.99
N GLN A 67 -6.30 -4.10 -6.02
CA GLN A 67 -7.44 -4.53 -5.23
C GLN A 67 -7.08 -4.71 -3.77
N LEU A 68 -5.83 -5.08 -3.50
CA LEU A 68 -5.25 -5.15 -2.15
C LEU A 68 -3.91 -4.42 -2.14
N LEU A 69 -3.77 -3.46 -1.23
CA LEU A 69 -2.56 -2.69 -1.02
C LEU A 69 -2.01 -2.97 0.39
N LEU A 70 -0.80 -3.52 0.48
CA LEU A 70 -0.17 -3.93 1.73
C LEU A 70 0.87 -2.88 2.16
N GLN A 71 0.66 -2.29 3.32
CA GLN A 71 1.47 -1.19 3.86
C GLN A 71 2.13 -1.59 5.18
N PHE A 72 3.31 -2.23 5.10
CA PHE A 72 4.06 -2.63 6.28
C PHE A 72 5.06 -1.55 6.69
N SER A 73 4.87 -0.95 7.85
CA SER A 73 5.75 0.08 8.44
C SER A 73 6.05 1.24 7.47
N GLY A 74 5.05 1.64 6.68
CA GLY A 74 5.12 2.80 5.79
C GLY A 74 4.68 4.09 6.47
N THR A 75 4.87 5.21 5.79
CA THR A 75 4.40 6.54 6.19
C THR A 75 3.98 7.35 4.97
N ILE A 76 3.42 8.53 5.22
CA ILE A 76 3.10 9.50 4.16
C ILE A 76 4.39 10.12 3.62
N ILE A 77 4.46 10.25 2.31
CA ILE A 77 5.39 11.09 1.57
C ILE A 77 4.60 11.86 0.53
N CYS A 78 5.12 12.93 -0.03
CA CYS A 78 4.44 13.68 -1.11
C CYS A 78 2.97 13.99 -0.78
N GLU A 79 2.65 14.37 0.46
CA GLU A 79 1.27 14.41 0.99
C GLU A 79 0.31 15.19 0.09
N ASP A 80 0.70 16.36 -0.40
CA ASP A 80 -0.14 17.18 -1.27
C ASP A 80 -0.50 16.49 -2.58
N GLN A 81 0.45 15.74 -3.16
CA GLN A 81 0.23 14.98 -4.37
C GLN A 81 -0.67 13.77 -4.09
N TRP A 82 -0.43 13.05 -2.98
CA TRP A 82 -1.24 11.91 -2.57
C TRP A 82 -2.70 12.31 -2.34
N ARG A 83 -2.94 13.40 -1.60
CA ARG A 83 -4.31 13.90 -1.34
C ARG A 83 -5.10 14.17 -2.60
N ARG A 84 -4.46 14.62 -3.67
CA ARG A 84 -5.13 14.91 -4.96
C ARG A 84 -5.51 13.67 -5.76
N THR A 85 -4.96 12.51 -5.42
CA THR A 85 -5.08 11.28 -6.21
C THR A 85 -5.63 10.09 -5.42
N LEU A 86 -6.11 10.31 -4.18
CA LEU A 86 -6.68 9.26 -3.33
C LEU A 86 -7.86 8.52 -4.00
N ASP A 87 -8.63 9.20 -4.83
CA ASP A 87 -9.74 8.59 -5.58
C ASP A 87 -9.31 7.38 -6.44
N ARG A 88 -8.03 7.31 -6.82
CA ARG A 88 -7.51 6.19 -7.62
C ARG A 88 -7.55 4.85 -6.89
N ILE A 89 -7.50 4.87 -5.56
CA ILE A 89 -7.53 3.66 -4.72
C ILE A 89 -8.79 3.58 -3.85
N LYS A 90 -9.85 4.31 -4.20
CA LYS A 90 -11.11 4.35 -3.42
C LYS A 90 -11.77 2.97 -3.26
N ASP A 91 -11.60 2.10 -4.25
CA ASP A 91 -12.16 0.74 -4.25
C ASP A 91 -11.13 -0.32 -3.81
N SER A 92 -9.92 0.10 -3.42
CA SER A 92 -8.88 -0.79 -2.89
C SER A 92 -9.16 -1.12 -1.43
N PHE A 93 -8.80 -2.33 -1.02
CA PHE A 93 -8.66 -2.67 0.39
C PHE A 93 -7.20 -2.45 0.80
N VAL A 94 -6.97 -1.68 1.84
CA VAL A 94 -5.63 -1.40 2.37
C VAL A 94 -5.44 -2.17 3.67
N PHE A 95 -4.43 -3.03 3.73
CA PHE A 95 -3.94 -3.57 4.99
C PHE A 95 -2.71 -2.79 5.42
N GLN A 96 -2.76 -2.18 6.59
CA GLN A 96 -1.68 -1.39 7.16
C GLN A 96 -1.21 -2.01 8.48
N SER A 97 0.09 -2.17 8.67
CA SER A 97 0.64 -2.57 9.98
C SER A 97 1.83 -1.73 10.40
N HIS A 98 2.00 -1.51 11.73
CA HIS A 98 3.10 -0.71 12.25
C HIS A 98 3.43 -1.05 13.71
N GLY A 99 4.72 -1.09 14.04
CA GLY A 99 5.21 -1.27 15.40
C GLY A 99 5.09 0.02 16.23
N LYS A 100 4.52 -0.07 17.42
CA LYS A 100 4.32 1.09 18.32
C LYS A 100 5.60 1.69 18.88
N ILE A 101 6.69 0.91 18.88
CA ILE A 101 8.01 1.34 19.35
C ILE A 101 9.04 1.34 18.21
N ASP A 102 8.57 1.63 17.00
CA ASP A 102 9.40 1.76 15.80
C ASP A 102 10.36 2.95 15.95
N PRO A 103 11.71 2.71 15.96
CA PRO A 103 12.69 3.77 16.12
C PRO A 103 13.06 4.45 14.80
N ILE A 104 12.60 3.93 13.66
CA ILE A 104 12.95 4.42 12.32
C ILE A 104 11.85 5.35 11.80
N LEU A 105 10.62 4.86 11.81
CA LEU A 105 9.43 5.62 11.39
C LEU A 105 8.44 5.66 12.56
N PRO A 106 8.20 6.84 13.12
CA PRO A 106 7.38 6.97 14.31
C PRO A 106 5.94 6.46 14.10
N TYR A 107 5.40 5.81 15.12
CA TYR A 107 4.04 5.31 15.11
C TYR A 107 2.98 6.39 14.78
N SER A 108 3.22 7.64 15.19
CA SER A 108 2.37 8.79 14.85
C SER A 108 2.24 9.01 13.35
N SER A 109 3.27 8.71 12.56
CA SER A 109 3.23 8.79 11.09
C SER A 109 2.33 7.71 10.49
N ALA A 110 2.31 6.52 11.10
CA ALA A 110 1.39 5.46 10.68
C ALA A 110 -0.07 5.81 11.00
N VAL A 111 -0.32 6.43 12.15
CA VAL A 111 -1.65 6.94 12.53
C VAL A 111 -2.10 8.04 11.55
N ALA A 112 -1.20 8.93 11.15
CA ALA A 112 -1.49 9.96 10.16
C ALA A 112 -1.86 9.37 8.79
N LEU A 113 -1.12 8.35 8.33
CA LEU A 113 -1.46 7.63 7.08
C LEU A 113 -2.84 6.96 7.19
N HIS A 114 -3.11 6.27 8.29
CA HIS A 114 -4.41 5.65 8.52
C HIS A 114 -5.54 6.70 8.45
N GLN A 115 -5.38 7.82 9.13
CA GLN A 115 -6.38 8.90 9.14
C GLN A 115 -6.59 9.48 7.74
N LEU A 116 -5.52 9.71 6.98
CA LEU A 116 -5.58 10.19 5.60
C LEU A 116 -6.46 9.28 4.72
N LEU A 117 -6.28 7.97 4.84
CA LEU A 117 -7.03 6.97 4.08
C LEU A 117 -8.49 6.89 4.51
N VAL A 118 -8.76 6.91 5.82
CA VAL A 118 -10.12 6.89 6.39
C VAL A 118 -10.91 8.14 6.00
N ASP A 119 -10.29 9.31 6.06
CA ASP A 119 -10.92 10.58 5.67
C ASP A 119 -11.31 10.60 4.17
N ALA A 120 -10.60 9.84 3.35
CA ALA A 120 -10.92 9.62 1.94
C ALA A 120 -11.92 8.47 1.69
N ALA A 121 -12.51 7.90 2.76
CA ALA A 121 -13.43 6.77 2.71
C ALA A 121 -12.85 5.50 2.08
N ILE A 122 -11.52 5.32 2.15
CA ILE A 122 -10.84 4.10 1.72
C ILE A 122 -10.95 3.05 2.83
N THR A 123 -11.22 1.81 2.47
CA THR A 123 -11.32 0.70 3.43
C THR A 123 -9.94 0.29 3.91
N VAL A 124 -9.68 0.44 5.21
CA VAL A 124 -8.37 0.13 5.83
C VAL A 124 -8.55 -0.81 7.01
N ASP A 125 -7.78 -1.90 7.03
CA ASP A 125 -7.51 -2.69 8.25
C ASP A 125 -6.15 -2.25 8.80
N PHE A 126 -6.15 -1.56 9.96
CA PHE A 126 -4.92 -1.08 10.60
C PHE A 126 -4.57 -1.92 11.82
N HIS A 127 -3.54 -2.74 11.68
CA HIS A 127 -2.95 -3.53 12.75
C HIS A 127 -1.74 -2.82 13.37
N SER A 128 -1.83 -2.49 14.65
CA SER A 128 -0.69 -1.98 15.41
C SER A 128 -0.25 -2.98 16.48
N PHE A 129 1.05 -3.20 16.59
CA PHE A 129 1.62 -4.16 17.53
C PHE A 129 2.72 -3.53 18.39
N VAL A 130 2.99 -4.14 19.54
CA VAL A 130 4.10 -3.72 20.41
C VAL A 130 5.39 -4.33 19.86
N GLY A 131 6.09 -3.58 19.02
CA GLY A 131 7.31 -4.04 18.36
C GLY A 131 8.04 -2.92 17.63
N PRO A 132 9.28 -3.19 17.19
CA PRO A 132 10.11 -2.26 16.45
C PRO A 132 9.71 -2.17 14.95
N HIS A 133 10.62 -1.65 14.12
CA HIS A 133 10.51 -1.58 12.66
C HIS A 133 10.58 -2.96 12.02
N THR A 134 9.47 -3.68 11.97
CA THR A 134 9.38 -5.07 11.49
C THR A 134 7.97 -5.41 11.03
N ILE A 135 7.80 -6.61 10.50
CA ILE A 135 6.50 -7.24 10.23
C ILE A 135 6.32 -8.35 11.27
N ASP A 136 5.26 -8.29 12.07
CA ASP A 136 4.96 -9.32 13.05
C ASP A 136 4.16 -10.49 12.45
N MET A 137 4.06 -11.59 13.19
CA MET A 137 3.37 -12.80 12.72
C MET A 137 1.87 -12.58 12.50
N GLU A 138 1.24 -11.69 13.26
CA GLU A 138 -0.17 -11.35 13.08
C GLU A 138 -0.39 -10.59 11.77
N SER A 139 0.52 -9.68 11.40
CA SER A 139 0.51 -9.03 10.09
C SER A 139 0.58 -10.04 8.94
N VAL A 140 1.43 -11.06 9.07
CA VAL A 140 1.54 -12.15 8.08
C VAL A 140 0.23 -12.94 7.99
N ALA A 141 -0.38 -13.31 9.14
CA ALA A 141 -1.62 -14.06 9.19
C ALA A 141 -2.78 -13.28 8.56
N ARG A 142 -2.93 -11.99 8.89
CA ARG A 142 -3.97 -11.13 8.31
C ARG A 142 -3.77 -10.90 6.81
N THR A 143 -2.54 -10.76 6.36
CA THR A 143 -2.23 -10.70 4.92
C THR A 143 -2.66 -11.97 4.20
N ALA A 144 -2.34 -13.14 4.75
CA ALA A 144 -2.77 -14.42 4.18
C ALA A 144 -4.31 -14.53 4.11
N GLN A 145 -5.02 -14.07 5.14
CA GLN A 145 -6.47 -14.03 5.16
C GLN A 145 -7.03 -13.08 4.08
N ALA A 146 -6.48 -11.88 3.95
CA ALA A 146 -6.90 -10.91 2.93
C ALA A 146 -6.69 -11.46 1.50
N LEU A 147 -5.57 -12.13 1.25
CA LEU A 147 -5.28 -12.79 -0.02
C LEU A 147 -6.27 -13.93 -0.30
N ALA A 148 -6.61 -14.75 0.69
CA ALA A 148 -7.57 -15.81 0.55
C ALA A 148 -8.99 -15.29 0.24
N GLN A 149 -9.38 -14.18 0.88
CA GLN A 149 -10.67 -13.53 0.60
C GLN A 149 -10.73 -12.95 -0.81
N LEU A 150 -9.64 -12.33 -1.28
CA LEU A 150 -9.54 -11.80 -2.63
C LEU A 150 -9.64 -12.93 -3.67
N ALA A 151 -8.91 -14.03 -3.47
CA ALA A 151 -8.96 -15.19 -4.35
C ALA A 151 -10.35 -15.86 -4.40
N ALA A 152 -11.09 -15.86 -3.28
CA ALA A 152 -12.44 -16.41 -3.22
C ALA A 152 -13.49 -15.51 -3.91
N ALA A 153 -13.23 -14.19 -3.97
CA ALA A 153 -14.11 -13.20 -4.63
C ALA A 153 -13.96 -13.20 -6.17
N ASP A 154 -12.83 -13.70 -6.68
CA ASP A 154 -12.57 -13.85 -8.12
C ASP A 154 -12.54 -15.37 -8.48
N PRO A 155 -13.70 -15.98 -8.76
CA PRO A 155 -13.78 -17.41 -9.08
C PRO A 155 -13.31 -17.72 -10.50
N GLY A 156 -12.18 -17.23 -10.97
CA GLY A 156 -11.55 -17.62 -12.25
C GLY A 156 -12.49 -18.07 -13.38
N PRO A 157 -12.07 -18.26 -14.60
CA PRO A 157 -12.94 -18.79 -15.65
C PRO A 157 -13.45 -20.18 -15.25
N SER A 158 -14.77 -20.31 -15.15
CA SER A 158 -15.41 -21.62 -14.93
C SER A 158 -14.94 -22.59 -16.01
N GLU A 159 -14.36 -23.73 -15.59
CA GLU A 159 -14.01 -24.80 -16.54
C GLU A 159 -15.24 -25.13 -17.41
N PRO A 160 -15.07 -25.27 -18.74
CA PRO A 160 -16.18 -25.70 -19.57
C PRO A 160 -16.62 -27.09 -19.11
N SER A 161 -17.88 -27.21 -18.75
CA SER A 161 -18.53 -28.48 -18.41
C SER A 161 -18.34 -29.45 -19.58
N SER A 162 -17.70 -30.57 -19.31
CA SER A 162 -17.50 -31.70 -20.23
C SER A 162 -18.81 -32.36 -20.61
#